data_2aa1b37088a519d2e70d46bb56ade926
#
_entry.id   2aa1b37088a519d2e70d46bb56ade926
#
_cell.length_a   1.000
_cell.length_b   1.000
_cell.length_c   1.000
_cell.angle_alpha   90.00
_cell.angle_beta   90.00
_cell.angle_gamma   90.00
#
_symmetry.space_group_name_H-M   'P 1'
#
loop_
_entity.id
_entity.type
_entity.pdbx_description
1 polymer ?
#
loop_
_entity_poly.entity_id
_entity_poly.type
_entity_poly.pdbx_seq_one_letter_code
_entity_poly.pdbx_strand_id
1 'polypeptide(L)'
;MPDPTIAREVMVTSQLRARGISDARILDAMLRVPRHEFVPETDRNRAYEDNPLPIGDGQTISQPYVVALMLESLQLTAADKVLEVGTGSGYVTALLAELAAQVFSVERHSALASSAREALAACGYSNIRVFTGDGTLGLPAAAPFDAILVSAAAPHLPAALLTQLRDLGRMIIPIGTENTQHLHFIRLVNGLPVISVRELVRFVPLVSDHE
;
A
#
# COMPACT_ATOMS: atom_id res chain seq x y z
N MET A 1 26.53 1.90 10.54
CA MET A 1 25.34 2.14 9.70
C MET A 1 24.95 3.60 9.87
N PRO A 2 24.46 4.30 8.83
CA PRO A 2 23.88 5.64 9.03
C PRO A 2 22.72 5.54 10.02
N ASP A 3 22.51 6.60 10.79
CA ASP A 3 21.40 6.68 11.73
C ASP A 3 20.07 6.54 10.92
N PRO A 4 19.23 5.54 11.23
CA PRO A 4 17.97 5.34 10.52
C PRO A 4 17.05 6.56 10.53
N THR A 5 17.13 7.39 11.56
CA THR A 5 16.35 8.63 11.67
C THR A 5 16.80 9.64 10.62
N ILE A 6 18.11 9.87 10.50
CA ILE A 6 18.67 10.78 9.49
C ILE A 6 18.39 10.27 8.07
N ALA A 7 18.56 8.96 7.84
CA ALA A 7 18.28 8.36 6.53
C ALA A 7 16.80 8.53 6.13
N ARG A 8 15.88 8.41 7.08
CA ARG A 8 14.43 8.62 6.88
C ARG A 8 14.10 10.09 6.58
N GLU A 9 14.70 11.03 7.28
CA GLU A 9 14.54 12.46 7.00
C GLU A 9 15.06 12.84 5.61
N VAL A 10 16.20 12.28 5.19
CA VAL A 10 16.74 12.46 3.84
C VAL A 10 15.80 11.86 2.80
N MET A 11 15.25 10.67 3.02
CA MET A 11 14.25 10.08 2.13
C MET A 11 13.06 11.03 1.95
N VAL A 12 12.46 11.52 3.03
CA VAL A 12 11.28 12.38 2.96
C VAL A 12 11.59 13.71 2.27
N THR A 13 12.72 14.34 2.56
CA THR A 13 13.05 15.66 1.98
C THR A 13 13.49 15.56 0.53
N SER A 14 14.40 14.63 0.21
CA SER A 14 15.09 14.59 -1.08
C SER A 14 14.41 13.70 -2.12
N GLN A 15 13.71 12.64 -1.68
CA GLN A 15 13.09 11.68 -2.60
C GLN A 15 11.58 11.91 -2.74
N LEU A 16 10.89 12.43 -1.71
CA LEU A 16 9.44 12.61 -1.73
C LEU A 16 9.06 14.07 -1.99
N ARG A 17 9.40 14.97 -1.06
CA ARG A 17 9.04 16.39 -1.17
C ARG A 17 9.64 17.05 -2.42
N ALA A 18 10.91 16.78 -2.72
CA ALA A 18 11.58 17.31 -3.90
C ALA A 18 10.98 16.83 -5.23
N ARG A 19 10.22 15.73 -5.20
CA ARG A 19 9.51 15.16 -6.38
C ARG A 19 8.02 15.45 -6.38
N GLY A 20 7.55 16.39 -5.53
CA GLY A 20 6.20 16.92 -5.60
C GLY A 20 5.19 16.31 -4.64
N ILE A 21 5.57 15.35 -3.76
CA ILE A 21 4.69 14.91 -2.67
C ILE A 21 4.51 16.08 -1.71
N SER A 22 3.29 16.53 -1.51
CA SER A 22 2.97 17.77 -0.81
C SER A 22 2.03 17.62 0.39
N ASP A 23 1.28 16.52 0.50
CA ASP A 23 0.42 16.28 1.66
C ASP A 23 1.27 16.07 2.93
N ALA A 24 1.19 17.04 3.84
CA ALA A 24 1.95 17.05 5.08
C ALA A 24 1.68 15.81 5.94
N ARG A 25 0.45 15.27 5.94
CA ARG A 25 0.09 14.09 6.74
C ARG A 25 0.81 12.84 6.24
N ILE A 26 1.00 12.72 4.91
CA ILE A 26 1.74 11.61 4.29
C ILE A 26 3.23 11.74 4.61
N LEU A 27 3.80 12.92 4.42
CA LEU A 27 5.21 13.17 4.76
C LEU A 27 5.48 12.90 6.25
N ASP A 28 4.58 13.32 7.14
CA ASP A 28 4.68 13.08 8.57
C ASP A 28 4.52 11.59 8.92
N ALA A 29 3.59 10.87 8.28
CA ALA A 29 3.47 9.42 8.44
C ALA A 29 4.76 8.70 8.00
N MET A 30 5.34 9.07 6.88
CA MET A 30 6.60 8.50 6.39
C MET A 30 7.82 8.90 7.24
N LEU A 31 7.76 10.00 8.00
CA LEU A 31 8.74 10.34 9.02
C LEU A 31 8.56 9.52 10.31
N ARG A 32 7.32 9.13 10.67
CA ARG A 32 7.05 8.33 11.88
C ARG A 32 7.31 6.86 11.69
N VAL A 33 6.79 6.27 10.60
CA VAL A 33 6.85 4.82 10.36
C VAL A 33 8.27 4.36 10.06
N PRO A 34 8.88 3.49 10.88
CA PRO A 34 10.27 3.07 10.73
C PRO A 34 10.41 2.00 9.64
N ARG A 35 10.53 2.40 8.36
CA ARG A 35 10.58 1.48 7.22
C ARG A 35 11.61 0.36 7.37
N HIS A 36 12.74 0.61 8.07
CA HIS A 36 13.79 -0.38 8.31
C HIS A 36 13.34 -1.55 9.20
N GLU A 37 12.24 -1.43 9.96
CA GLU A 37 11.65 -2.54 10.71
C GLU A 37 10.77 -3.46 9.83
N PHE A 38 10.47 -3.04 8.61
CA PHE A 38 9.65 -3.76 7.63
C PHE A 38 10.47 -4.41 6.50
N VAL A 39 11.79 -4.50 6.65
CA VAL A 39 12.69 -5.17 5.71
C VAL A 39 13.55 -6.18 6.45
N PRO A 40 14.08 -7.22 5.76
CA PRO A 40 15.02 -8.15 6.36
C PRO A 40 16.24 -7.41 6.96
N GLU A 41 16.84 -7.96 7.99
CA GLU A 41 17.99 -7.35 8.69
C GLU A 41 19.15 -7.05 7.74
N THR A 42 19.36 -7.91 6.75
CA THR A 42 20.39 -7.73 5.70
C THR A 42 20.21 -6.48 4.85
N ASP A 43 18.98 -5.98 4.73
CA ASP A 43 18.61 -4.84 3.89
C ASP A 43 18.28 -3.56 4.69
N ARG A 44 18.36 -3.59 6.02
CA ARG A 44 18.05 -2.44 6.87
C ARG A 44 18.86 -1.19 6.55
N ASN A 45 20.12 -1.35 6.15
CA ASN A 45 20.99 -0.24 5.75
C ASN A 45 20.55 0.44 4.44
N ARG A 46 19.73 -0.23 3.61
CA ARG A 46 19.20 0.24 2.34
C ARG A 46 17.72 0.62 2.42
N ALA A 47 17.08 0.45 3.58
CA ALA A 47 15.63 0.62 3.75
C ALA A 47 15.09 1.97 3.28
N TYR A 48 15.90 3.01 3.29
CA TYR A 48 15.52 4.38 2.92
C TYR A 48 16.03 4.80 1.53
N GLU A 49 16.61 3.87 0.75
CA GLU A 49 16.87 4.08 -0.68
C GLU A 49 15.53 4.11 -1.46
N ASP A 50 15.47 4.90 -2.54
CA ASP A 50 14.26 5.01 -3.36
C ASP A 50 14.12 3.83 -4.34
N ASN A 51 14.20 2.62 -3.81
CA ASN A 51 14.13 1.35 -4.53
C ASN A 51 13.20 0.36 -3.82
N PRO A 52 12.58 -0.59 -4.56
CA PRO A 52 11.99 -1.77 -3.96
C PRO A 52 13.08 -2.67 -3.36
N LEU A 53 12.77 -3.36 -2.26
CA LEU A 53 13.67 -4.33 -1.63
C LEU A 53 12.96 -5.67 -1.44
N PRO A 54 13.67 -6.82 -1.52
CA PRO A 54 13.07 -8.14 -1.33
C PRO A 54 12.61 -8.32 0.13
N ILE A 55 11.47 -9.01 0.31
CA ILE A 55 10.90 -9.32 1.63
C ILE A 55 10.60 -10.82 1.82
N GLY A 56 11.05 -11.67 0.90
CA GLY A 56 10.74 -13.10 0.88
C GLY A 56 9.62 -13.45 -0.09
N ASP A 57 9.42 -14.75 -0.33
CA ASP A 57 8.36 -15.30 -1.20
C ASP A 57 8.29 -14.66 -2.61
N GLY A 58 9.42 -14.17 -3.14
CA GLY A 58 9.46 -13.45 -4.41
C GLY A 58 8.81 -12.07 -4.39
N GLN A 59 8.44 -11.56 -3.20
CA GLN A 59 7.78 -10.27 -3.01
C GLN A 59 8.77 -9.17 -2.62
N THR A 60 8.33 -7.92 -2.78
CA THR A 60 9.13 -6.74 -2.45
C THR A 60 8.32 -5.72 -1.63
N ILE A 61 9.00 -5.00 -0.73
CA ILE A 61 8.50 -3.73 -0.23
C ILE A 61 8.64 -2.68 -1.34
N SER A 62 7.57 -1.98 -1.67
CA SER A 62 7.55 -1.03 -2.79
C SER A 62 8.47 0.18 -2.56
N GLN A 63 8.92 0.80 -3.65
CA GLN A 63 9.70 2.03 -3.65
C GLN A 63 9.00 3.14 -2.84
N PRO A 64 9.70 3.85 -1.93
CA PRO A 64 9.10 4.89 -1.10
C PRO A 64 8.31 5.95 -1.85
N TYR A 65 8.84 6.44 -2.96
CA TYR A 65 8.15 7.45 -3.78
C TYR A 65 6.83 6.95 -4.35
N VAL A 66 6.80 5.73 -4.87
CA VAL A 66 5.57 5.14 -5.43
C VAL A 66 4.51 4.96 -4.34
N VAL A 67 4.91 4.52 -3.14
CA VAL A 67 4.01 4.41 -1.98
C VAL A 67 3.42 5.78 -1.63
N ALA A 68 4.24 6.81 -1.50
CA ALA A 68 3.79 8.16 -1.18
C ALA A 68 2.80 8.69 -2.23
N LEU A 69 3.08 8.47 -3.52
CA LEU A 69 2.22 8.86 -4.63
C LEU A 69 0.85 8.15 -4.59
N MET A 70 0.84 6.85 -4.27
CA MET A 70 -0.40 6.09 -4.12
C MET A 70 -1.25 6.62 -2.96
N LEU A 71 -0.63 6.89 -1.80
CA LEU A 71 -1.31 7.44 -0.63
C LEU A 71 -1.86 8.84 -0.90
N GLU A 72 -1.06 9.73 -1.53
CA GLU A 72 -1.50 11.10 -1.87
C GLU A 72 -2.66 11.09 -2.85
N SER A 73 -2.66 10.16 -3.82
CA SER A 73 -3.75 9.99 -4.78
C SER A 73 -5.06 9.62 -4.10
N LEU A 74 -5.02 8.83 -3.03
CA LEU A 74 -6.21 8.39 -2.31
C LEU A 74 -6.87 9.50 -1.48
N GLN A 75 -6.17 10.58 -1.12
CA GLN A 75 -6.71 11.69 -0.32
C GLN A 75 -7.44 11.19 0.94
N LEU A 76 -6.80 10.30 1.70
CA LEU A 76 -7.40 9.67 2.88
C LEU A 76 -7.76 10.71 3.94
N THR A 77 -8.79 10.39 4.72
CA THR A 77 -9.17 11.14 5.93
C THR A 77 -9.04 10.26 7.16
N ALA A 78 -8.92 10.88 8.34
CA ALA A 78 -8.84 10.16 9.60
C ALA A 78 -10.12 9.36 9.95
N ALA A 79 -11.21 9.53 9.21
CA ALA A 79 -12.46 8.77 9.38
C ALA A 79 -12.57 7.58 8.44
N ASP A 80 -11.67 7.44 7.46
CA ASP A 80 -11.79 6.44 6.40
C ASP A 80 -11.57 5.02 6.92
N LYS A 81 -12.31 4.09 6.34
CA LYS A 81 -12.14 2.65 6.43
C LYS A 81 -11.48 2.15 5.14
N VAL A 82 -10.30 1.60 5.25
CA VAL A 82 -9.46 1.27 4.09
C VAL A 82 -9.27 -0.23 3.95
N LEU A 83 -9.34 -0.73 2.71
CA LEU A 83 -8.86 -2.06 2.35
C LEU A 83 -7.51 -1.92 1.65
N GLU A 84 -6.54 -2.69 2.09
CA GLU A 84 -5.28 -2.94 1.39
C GLU A 84 -5.28 -4.36 0.83
N VAL A 85 -4.85 -4.51 -0.42
CA VAL A 85 -4.61 -5.80 -1.07
C VAL A 85 -3.12 -5.93 -1.35
N GLY A 86 -2.48 -6.94 -0.71
CA GLY A 86 -1.03 -7.12 -0.71
C GLY A 86 -0.36 -6.45 0.49
N THR A 87 -0.53 -7.03 1.69
CA THR A 87 0.10 -6.57 2.94
C THR A 87 1.63 -6.55 2.83
N GLY A 88 2.20 -7.60 2.21
CA GLY A 88 3.64 -7.78 2.09
C GLY A 88 4.33 -7.72 3.46
N SER A 89 5.24 -6.77 3.63
CA SER A 89 5.94 -6.55 4.90
C SER A 89 5.09 -5.85 5.97
N GLY A 90 3.96 -5.23 5.61
CA GLY A 90 3.15 -4.39 6.50
C GLY A 90 3.51 -2.90 6.51
N TYR A 91 4.49 -2.46 5.73
CA TYR A 91 4.90 -1.04 5.72
C TYR A 91 3.80 -0.10 5.22
N VAL A 92 3.16 -0.43 4.09
CA VAL A 92 2.05 0.37 3.56
C VAL A 92 0.84 0.29 4.50
N THR A 93 0.59 -0.89 5.09
CA THR A 93 -0.43 -1.08 6.12
C THR A 93 -0.23 -0.12 7.31
N ALA A 94 1.02 0.02 7.79
CA ALA A 94 1.36 0.96 8.87
C ALA A 94 1.11 2.42 8.47
N LEU A 95 1.50 2.81 7.24
CA LEU A 95 1.24 4.16 6.73
C LEU A 95 -0.27 4.45 6.60
N LEU A 96 -1.04 3.47 6.14
CA LEU A 96 -2.51 3.59 6.09
C LEU A 96 -3.11 3.76 7.49
N ALA A 97 -2.57 3.06 8.49
CA ALA A 97 -3.03 3.16 9.87
C ALA A 97 -2.76 4.53 10.51
N GLU A 98 -1.71 5.24 10.07
CA GLU A 98 -1.44 6.63 10.45
C GLU A 98 -2.42 7.63 9.83
N LEU A 99 -3.07 7.27 8.72
CA LEU A 99 -3.87 8.17 7.89
C LEU A 99 -5.38 7.93 7.97
N ALA A 100 -5.81 6.76 8.45
CA ALA A 100 -7.20 6.31 8.41
C ALA A 100 -7.68 5.76 9.77
N ALA A 101 -9.00 5.68 9.95
CA ALA A 101 -9.62 5.14 11.18
C ALA A 101 -9.41 3.64 11.34
N GLN A 102 -9.55 2.88 10.26
CA GLN A 102 -9.47 1.42 10.25
C GLN A 102 -8.81 0.91 8.97
N VAL A 103 -7.90 -0.04 9.11
CA VAL A 103 -7.23 -0.70 7.99
C VAL A 103 -7.50 -2.20 8.02
N PHE A 104 -8.01 -2.70 6.91
CA PHE A 104 -8.16 -4.12 6.63
C PHE A 104 -7.15 -4.46 5.55
N SER A 105 -6.30 -5.46 5.75
CA SER A 105 -5.27 -5.84 4.78
C SER A 105 -5.36 -7.33 4.48
N VAL A 106 -5.24 -7.70 3.20
CA VAL A 106 -5.30 -9.10 2.73
C VAL A 106 -3.97 -9.47 2.10
N GLU A 107 -3.39 -10.59 2.55
CA GLU A 107 -2.14 -11.15 2.05
C GLU A 107 -2.32 -12.63 1.71
N ARG A 108 -1.88 -13.05 0.51
CA ARG A 108 -1.98 -14.45 0.10
C ARG A 108 -0.91 -15.35 0.73
N HIS A 109 0.29 -14.81 0.95
CA HIS A 109 1.40 -15.55 1.55
C HIS A 109 1.27 -15.55 3.08
N SER A 110 0.94 -16.72 3.66
CA SER A 110 0.71 -16.84 5.10
C SER A 110 1.93 -16.46 5.94
N ALA A 111 3.15 -16.74 5.45
CA ALA A 111 4.39 -16.37 6.10
C ALA A 111 4.54 -14.83 6.19
N LEU A 112 4.30 -14.11 5.07
CA LEU A 112 4.33 -12.65 5.04
C LEU A 112 3.24 -12.06 5.93
N ALA A 113 2.02 -12.59 5.87
CA ALA A 113 0.93 -12.14 6.73
C ALA A 113 1.26 -12.29 8.23
N SER A 114 1.95 -13.38 8.63
CA SER A 114 2.39 -13.56 10.02
C SER A 114 3.45 -12.54 10.41
N SER A 115 4.51 -12.41 9.62
CA SER A 115 5.59 -11.46 9.87
C SER A 115 5.09 -10.01 9.91
N ALA A 116 4.16 -9.65 9.01
CA ALA A 116 3.55 -8.32 9.01
C ALA A 116 2.74 -8.05 10.30
N ARG A 117 1.95 -9.03 10.78
CA ARG A 117 1.23 -8.88 12.06
C ARG A 117 2.18 -8.63 13.23
N GLU A 118 3.31 -9.35 13.28
CA GLU A 118 4.32 -9.19 14.33
C GLU A 118 4.97 -7.81 14.25
N ALA A 119 5.39 -7.36 13.07
CA ALA A 119 6.00 -6.04 12.88
C ALA A 119 5.02 -4.90 13.24
N LEU A 120 3.77 -5.00 12.79
CA LEU A 120 2.73 -4.01 13.07
C LEU A 120 2.38 -3.95 14.56
N ALA A 121 2.31 -5.10 15.25
CA ALA A 121 2.08 -5.16 16.68
C ALA A 121 3.26 -4.57 17.47
N ALA A 122 4.50 -4.86 17.06
CA ALA A 122 5.71 -4.29 17.65
C ALA A 122 5.76 -2.75 17.51
N CYS A 123 5.20 -2.21 16.41
CA CYS A 123 5.04 -0.76 16.21
C CYS A 123 3.84 -0.15 16.95
N GLY A 124 3.02 -0.96 17.66
CA GLY A 124 1.92 -0.48 18.51
C GLY A 124 0.60 -0.17 17.78
N TYR A 125 0.43 -0.60 16.53
CA TYR A 125 -0.81 -0.36 15.78
C TYR A 125 -1.97 -1.24 16.30
N SER A 126 -3.12 -0.62 16.58
CA SER A 126 -4.34 -1.29 17.09
C SER A 126 -5.54 -1.18 16.14
N ASN A 127 -5.46 -0.32 15.11
CA ASN A 127 -6.53 -0.07 14.14
C ASN A 127 -6.38 -0.90 12.84
N ILE A 128 -5.60 -1.98 12.87
CA ILE A 128 -5.28 -2.85 11.72
C ILE A 128 -5.85 -4.26 11.93
N ARG A 129 -6.34 -4.85 10.85
CA ARG A 129 -6.68 -6.27 10.78
C ARG A 129 -6.09 -6.88 9.52
N VAL A 130 -5.16 -7.83 9.67
CA VAL A 130 -4.52 -8.56 8.56
C VAL A 130 -5.18 -9.92 8.39
N PHE A 131 -5.63 -10.22 7.17
CA PHE A 131 -6.24 -11.48 6.77
C PHE A 131 -5.32 -12.23 5.80
N THR A 132 -5.33 -13.55 5.88
CA THR A 132 -4.65 -14.40 4.90
C THR A 132 -5.68 -14.90 3.91
N GLY A 133 -5.46 -14.68 2.59
CA GLY A 133 -6.38 -15.12 1.55
C GLY A 133 -6.14 -14.49 0.19
N ASP A 134 -7.01 -14.81 -0.76
CA ASP A 134 -6.98 -14.27 -2.13
C ASP A 134 -7.43 -12.81 -2.14
N GLY A 135 -6.48 -11.91 -2.39
CA GLY A 135 -6.73 -10.47 -2.44
C GLY A 135 -7.56 -10.01 -3.65
N THR A 136 -7.66 -10.82 -4.71
CA THR A 136 -8.50 -10.50 -5.89
C THR A 136 -9.99 -10.45 -5.52
N LEU A 137 -10.38 -11.18 -4.48
CA LEU A 137 -11.75 -11.21 -3.95
C LEU A 137 -12.02 -10.07 -2.98
N GLY A 138 -10.99 -9.34 -2.53
CA GLY A 138 -11.09 -8.33 -1.49
C GLY A 138 -11.51 -8.92 -0.14
N LEU A 139 -12.37 -8.18 0.58
CA LEU A 139 -12.90 -8.59 1.88
C LEU A 139 -14.39 -8.22 2.00
N PRO A 140 -15.30 -8.94 1.30
CA PRO A 140 -16.72 -8.60 1.23
C PRO A 140 -17.40 -8.50 2.61
N ALA A 141 -16.99 -9.34 3.56
CA ALA A 141 -17.53 -9.33 4.93
C ALA A 141 -17.27 -8.03 5.70
N ALA A 142 -16.28 -7.24 5.26
CA ALA A 142 -15.98 -5.95 5.87
C ALA A 142 -16.35 -4.76 4.98
N ALA A 143 -16.87 -4.98 3.77
CA ALA A 143 -17.35 -3.90 2.88
C ALA A 143 -18.54 -3.13 3.49
N PRO A 144 -18.82 -1.88 3.05
CA PRO A 144 -18.09 -1.11 2.05
C PRO A 144 -16.86 -0.41 2.64
N PHE A 145 -15.94 -0.02 1.75
CA PHE A 145 -14.71 0.73 2.06
C PHE A 145 -14.75 2.14 1.49
N ASP A 146 -14.12 3.09 2.20
CA ASP A 146 -13.91 4.46 1.73
C ASP A 146 -12.81 4.55 0.70
N ALA A 147 -11.78 3.70 0.87
CA ALA A 147 -10.67 3.60 -0.05
C ALA A 147 -10.15 2.17 -0.16
N ILE A 148 -9.59 1.83 -1.33
CA ILE A 148 -8.89 0.57 -1.59
C ILE A 148 -7.52 0.89 -2.18
N LEU A 149 -6.45 0.32 -1.60
CA LEU A 149 -5.09 0.38 -2.12
C LEU A 149 -4.65 -1.03 -2.50
N VAL A 150 -4.21 -1.19 -3.76
CA VAL A 150 -3.74 -2.50 -4.26
C VAL A 150 -2.24 -2.42 -4.55
N SER A 151 -1.45 -3.20 -3.82
CA SER A 151 0.02 -3.26 -3.91
C SER A 151 0.53 -4.38 -4.84
N ALA A 152 -0.30 -4.82 -5.79
CA ALA A 152 0.02 -5.81 -6.81
C ALA A 152 -0.66 -5.43 -8.13
N ALA A 153 -0.06 -5.80 -9.27
CA ALA A 153 -0.56 -5.42 -10.59
C ALA A 153 -1.60 -6.41 -11.12
N ALA A 154 -2.77 -5.91 -11.48
CA ALA A 154 -3.82 -6.70 -12.12
C ALA A 154 -3.78 -6.53 -13.65
N PRO A 155 -4.15 -7.56 -14.45
CA PRO A 155 -4.26 -7.40 -15.91
C PRO A 155 -5.41 -6.48 -16.31
N HIS A 156 -6.44 -6.40 -15.48
CA HIS A 156 -7.62 -5.54 -15.66
C HIS A 156 -8.19 -5.15 -14.29
N LEU A 157 -9.10 -4.19 -14.24
CA LEU A 157 -9.74 -3.73 -13.01
C LEU A 157 -10.59 -4.86 -12.39
N PRO A 158 -10.28 -5.33 -11.17
CA PRO A 158 -11.04 -6.40 -10.53
C PRO A 158 -12.43 -5.94 -10.12
N ALA A 159 -13.47 -6.53 -10.72
CA ALA A 159 -14.87 -6.16 -10.44
C ALA A 159 -15.24 -6.40 -8.96
N ALA A 160 -14.69 -7.44 -8.35
CA ALA A 160 -14.93 -7.76 -6.94
C ALA A 160 -14.47 -6.63 -6.00
N LEU A 161 -13.35 -5.97 -6.30
CA LEU A 161 -12.87 -4.85 -5.49
C LEU A 161 -13.72 -3.60 -5.72
N LEU A 162 -14.13 -3.36 -6.97
CA LEU A 162 -14.97 -2.21 -7.30
C LEU A 162 -16.31 -2.23 -6.57
N THR A 163 -16.94 -3.41 -6.46
CA THR A 163 -18.23 -3.58 -5.76
C THR A 163 -18.13 -3.39 -4.24
N GLN A 164 -16.92 -3.38 -3.68
CA GLN A 164 -16.67 -3.17 -2.26
C GLN A 164 -16.36 -1.70 -1.91
N LEU A 165 -16.28 -0.81 -2.90
CA LEU A 165 -16.22 0.63 -2.65
C LEU A 165 -17.62 1.19 -2.35
N ARG A 166 -17.69 2.10 -1.37
CA ARG A 166 -18.88 2.94 -1.23
C ARG A 166 -19.01 3.95 -2.39
N ASP A 167 -20.16 4.57 -2.54
CA ASP A 167 -20.27 5.71 -3.44
C ASP A 167 -19.30 6.83 -3.03
N LEU A 168 -18.67 7.48 -4.01
CA LEU A 168 -17.54 8.41 -3.86
C LEU A 168 -16.27 7.79 -3.27
N GLY A 169 -16.23 6.47 -3.07
CA GLY A 169 -15.04 5.72 -2.68
C GLY A 169 -13.94 5.79 -3.73
N ARG A 170 -12.70 5.57 -3.30
CA ARG A 170 -11.50 5.74 -4.12
C ARG A 170 -10.68 4.46 -4.14
N MET A 171 -10.09 4.14 -5.29
CA MET A 171 -9.15 3.01 -5.41
C MET A 171 -7.90 3.47 -6.16
N ILE A 172 -6.76 2.95 -5.73
CA ILE A 172 -5.50 3.04 -6.47
C ILE A 172 -4.97 1.64 -6.72
N ILE A 173 -4.67 1.32 -7.98
CA ILE A 173 -4.27 -0.02 -8.39
C ILE A 173 -3.34 0.06 -9.61
N PRO A 174 -2.22 -0.70 -9.63
CA PRO A 174 -1.46 -0.92 -10.85
C PRO A 174 -2.23 -1.84 -11.81
N ILE A 175 -2.40 -1.41 -13.07
CA ILE A 175 -3.03 -2.22 -14.11
C ILE A 175 -2.10 -2.31 -15.32
N GLY A 176 -1.97 -3.52 -15.87
CA GLY A 176 -1.19 -3.77 -17.09
C GLY A 176 -0.60 -5.17 -17.15
N THR A 177 0.34 -5.33 -18.07
CA THR A 177 1.09 -6.56 -18.29
C THR A 177 2.38 -6.58 -17.45
N GLU A 178 3.13 -7.68 -17.48
CA GLU A 178 4.44 -7.75 -16.79
C GLU A 178 5.41 -6.64 -17.23
N ASN A 179 5.31 -6.19 -18.48
CA ASN A 179 6.24 -5.22 -19.07
C ASN A 179 5.79 -3.78 -18.94
N THR A 180 4.49 -3.53 -18.84
CA THR A 180 3.93 -2.16 -18.85
C THR A 180 2.74 -2.09 -17.92
N GLN A 181 2.90 -1.39 -16.81
CA GLN A 181 1.86 -1.17 -15.82
C GLN A 181 1.72 0.32 -15.54
N HIS A 182 0.49 0.79 -15.43
CA HIS A 182 0.19 2.14 -15.00
C HIS A 182 -0.60 2.14 -13.69
N LEU A 183 -0.37 3.12 -12.86
CA LEU A 183 -1.25 3.39 -11.72
C LEU A 183 -2.60 3.91 -12.25
N HIS A 184 -3.68 3.26 -11.86
CA HIS A 184 -5.04 3.70 -12.14
C HIS A 184 -5.65 4.22 -10.84
N PHE A 185 -6.04 5.49 -10.83
CA PHE A 185 -6.87 6.05 -9.80
C PHE A 185 -8.33 5.96 -10.24
N ILE A 186 -9.16 5.33 -9.43
CA ILE A 186 -10.57 5.12 -9.69
C ILE A 186 -11.38 5.82 -8.59
N ARG A 187 -12.41 6.55 -8.98
CA ARG A 187 -13.44 7.08 -8.08
C ARG A 187 -14.79 6.50 -8.48
N LEU A 188 -15.51 5.92 -7.53
CA LEU A 188 -16.86 5.44 -7.80
C LEU A 188 -17.85 6.62 -7.68
N VAL A 189 -18.59 6.93 -8.71
CA VAL A 189 -19.57 8.04 -8.73
C VAL A 189 -20.91 7.50 -9.23
N ASN A 190 -21.93 7.51 -8.38
CA ASN A 190 -23.24 6.94 -8.69
C ASN A 190 -23.17 5.50 -9.22
N GLY A 191 -22.30 4.68 -8.61
CA GLY A 191 -22.08 3.29 -9.00
C GLY A 191 -21.23 3.08 -10.26
N LEU A 192 -20.73 4.14 -10.90
CA LEU A 192 -19.89 4.06 -12.10
C LEU A 192 -18.45 4.45 -11.79
N PRO A 193 -17.44 3.71 -12.30
CA PRO A 193 -16.05 4.05 -12.11
C PRO A 193 -15.61 5.20 -13.02
N VAL A 194 -15.07 6.26 -12.44
CA VAL A 194 -14.34 7.33 -13.12
C VAL A 194 -12.86 7.04 -12.96
N ILE A 195 -12.16 6.82 -14.06
CA ILE A 195 -10.77 6.33 -14.09
C ILE A 195 -9.83 7.42 -14.59
N SER A 196 -8.72 7.63 -13.87
CA SER A 196 -7.58 8.45 -14.31
C SER A 196 -6.33 7.58 -14.32
N VAL A 197 -5.66 7.52 -15.48
CA VAL A 197 -4.39 6.80 -15.63
C VAL A 197 -3.27 7.73 -15.20
N ARG A 198 -2.33 7.20 -14.41
CA ARG A 198 -1.22 7.90 -13.80
C ARG A 198 0.12 7.35 -14.31
N GLU A 199 1.15 7.46 -13.51
CA GLU A 199 2.54 7.13 -13.82
C GLU A 199 2.74 5.65 -14.17
N LEU A 200 3.78 5.39 -14.96
CA LEU A 200 4.35 4.05 -15.18
C LEU A 200 4.97 3.53 -13.90
N VAL A 201 4.64 2.28 -13.56
CA VAL A 201 5.12 1.60 -12.34
C VAL A 201 5.46 0.15 -12.66
N ARG A 202 6.08 -0.51 -11.68
CA ARG A 202 6.34 -1.95 -11.73
C ARG A 202 6.04 -2.59 -10.38
N PHE A 203 5.04 -3.47 -10.39
CA PHE A 203 4.61 -4.27 -9.25
C PHE A 203 4.67 -5.75 -9.57
N VAL A 204 4.71 -6.58 -8.53
CA VAL A 204 4.47 -8.01 -8.62
C VAL A 204 3.03 -8.27 -9.09
N PRO A 205 2.74 -9.41 -9.75
CA PRO A 205 1.39 -9.69 -10.22
C PRO A 205 0.41 -9.91 -9.06
N LEU A 206 -0.82 -9.43 -9.23
CA LEU A 206 -1.98 -9.81 -8.42
C LEU A 206 -2.47 -11.17 -8.92
N VAL A 207 -2.30 -12.20 -8.09
CA VAL A 207 -2.59 -13.59 -8.46
C VAL A 207 -3.88 -14.06 -7.78
N SER A 208 -4.77 -14.65 -8.58
CA SER A 208 -6.00 -15.32 -8.12
C SER A 208 -5.72 -16.80 -7.78
N ASP A 209 -6.41 -17.34 -6.78
CA ASP A 209 -6.40 -18.78 -6.49
C ASP A 209 -7.40 -19.56 -7.38
N HIS A 210 -8.14 -18.86 -8.26
CA HIS A 210 -9.22 -19.39 -9.09
C HIS A 210 -8.95 -19.31 -10.60
N GLU A 211 -7.72 -18.96 -11.03
CA GLU A 211 -7.28 -18.98 -12.43
C GLU A 211 -6.34 -20.15 -12.72
#